data_00debced936a63240e58683284529a71
#
_entry.id   00debced936a63240e58683284529a71
#
_cell.length_a   1.000
_cell.length_b   1.000
_cell.length_c   1.000
_cell.angle_alpha   90.00
_cell.angle_beta   90.00
_cell.angle_gamma   90.00
#
_symmetry.space_group_name_H-M   'P 1'
#
loop_
_entity.id
_entity.type
_entity.pdbx_description
1 polymer ?
#
loop_
_entity_poly.entity_id
_entity_poly.type
_entity_poly.pdbx_seq_one_letter_code
_entity_poly.pdbx_strand_id
1 'polypeptide(L)'
;MSTPETLPAPAAAADPVAPARPAPPDGIVGALGRFAAEVRAGGLEYRLRVEAAARVLDVVGNSLIAHDEPVVQSVLQVARRWAGTGPASVIGAPDRLPAASAALVNGTLAHAMDFDDSHMLSVLHPSASVIPAALAAAQASGASGAALLDAITVGTEVCIRLGVAAYNERLGNSVFFERGQHATSICGTVGAAAAAAMLLGLDAAQIAAALGIAASMGAGLLEANRTGGSVKRIHCGWAAHAGVSAAELAGAGVTAPPTALEGRFGFFHAWCGDLADVDAVLRDLGDEWETSRIIFKPYPCNHFTHPGIDAALQLKAQGVTADDVVSAELRVATSTLRTIGEPAELKANPPNGYAAAFSGPYTVAAALLGGGGLGVWFDDFDDALARDPARRALAAKVRCVADPWCDARFPHFLPAVLRVELRDGQVREAWIESSKGTNSRPLTEQELTAKFVLAASSALGMERALALRDAVRSLADDAPLDVLAALTSGIEGGHRS
;
A
#
# COMPACT_ATOMS: atom_id res chain seq x y z
N MET A 1 0.74 -42.68 32.85
CA MET A 1 2.16 -42.63 32.58
C MET A 1 2.31 -42.30 31.11
N SER A 2 2.50 -41.04 30.80
CA SER A 2 2.67 -40.54 29.42
C SER A 2 4.14 -40.50 29.11
N THR A 3 4.53 -41.12 28.00
CA THR A 3 5.94 -41.15 27.49
C THR A 3 6.30 -39.74 27.02
N PRO A 4 7.53 -39.27 27.27
CA PRO A 4 7.97 -37.98 26.76
C PRO A 4 8.28 -38.06 25.25
N GLU A 5 7.68 -37.17 24.48
CA GLU A 5 8.01 -36.92 23.06
C GLU A 5 9.44 -36.40 22.96
N THR A 6 10.27 -37.14 22.24
CA THR A 6 11.65 -36.71 21.93
C THR A 6 11.62 -35.64 20.84
N LEU A 7 12.19 -34.49 21.14
CA LEU A 7 12.46 -33.43 20.17
C LEU A 7 13.34 -33.93 19.00
N PRO A 8 13.06 -33.53 17.76
CA PRO A 8 13.92 -33.92 16.63
C PRO A 8 15.30 -33.27 16.72
N ALA A 9 16.32 -34.02 16.27
CA ALA A 9 17.69 -33.57 16.24
C ALA A 9 17.90 -32.31 15.38
N PRO A 10 18.88 -31.46 15.71
CA PRO A 10 19.14 -30.25 14.95
C PRO A 10 19.55 -30.56 13.51
N ALA A 11 18.99 -29.86 12.56
CA ALA A 11 19.29 -29.97 11.14
C ALA A 11 20.77 -29.66 10.85
N ALA A 12 21.31 -30.34 9.84
CA ALA A 12 22.71 -30.26 9.40
C ALA A 12 23.13 -28.80 9.13
N ALA A 13 24.41 -28.52 9.41
CA ALA A 13 25.06 -27.23 9.25
C ALA A 13 24.79 -26.63 7.86
N ALA A 14 24.31 -25.38 7.83
CA ALA A 14 24.16 -24.61 6.62
C ALA A 14 25.53 -24.32 5.98
N ASP A 15 25.57 -24.29 4.65
CA ASP A 15 26.74 -23.87 3.88
C ASP A 15 27.24 -22.49 4.33
N PRO A 16 28.56 -22.23 4.24
CA PRO A 16 29.13 -20.97 4.70
C PRO A 16 28.54 -19.79 3.89
N VAL A 17 27.83 -18.91 4.59
CA VAL A 17 27.39 -17.64 4.06
C VAL A 17 28.63 -16.85 3.62
N ALA A 18 28.62 -16.31 2.39
CA ALA A 18 29.66 -15.42 1.92
C ALA A 18 29.91 -14.30 2.94
N PRO A 19 31.18 -13.87 3.14
CA PRO A 19 31.50 -12.86 4.14
C PRO A 19 30.69 -11.58 3.84
N ALA A 20 29.91 -11.14 4.83
CA ALA A 20 29.15 -9.88 4.76
C ALA A 20 30.11 -8.72 4.42
N ARG A 21 29.68 -7.83 3.53
CA ARG A 21 30.40 -6.56 3.30
C ARG A 21 30.57 -5.84 4.65
N PRO A 22 31.75 -5.22 4.90
CA PRO A 22 31.91 -4.44 6.13
C PRO A 22 30.85 -3.36 6.15
N ALA A 23 30.11 -3.26 7.27
CA ALA A 23 29.12 -2.21 7.46
C ALA A 23 29.77 -0.83 7.28
N PRO A 24 29.04 0.16 6.69
CA PRO A 24 29.57 1.52 6.58
C PRO A 24 29.94 2.04 7.99
N PRO A 25 30.96 2.88 8.14
CA PRO A 25 31.50 3.30 9.45
C PRO A 25 30.47 3.99 10.34
N ASP A 26 29.41 4.54 9.78
CA ASP A 26 28.27 5.22 10.44
C ASP A 26 26.95 4.44 10.26
N GLY A 27 27.03 3.16 9.94
CA GLY A 27 25.90 2.26 9.84
C GLY A 27 25.02 2.51 8.60
N ILE A 28 23.96 1.69 8.48
CA ILE A 28 23.00 1.80 7.37
C ILE A 28 22.24 3.12 7.44
N VAL A 29 21.85 3.57 8.65
CA VAL A 29 21.15 4.88 8.80
C VAL A 29 22.01 6.05 8.33
N GLY A 30 23.32 6.00 8.55
CA GLY A 30 24.26 7.03 8.06
C GLY A 30 24.38 7.04 6.54
N ALA A 31 24.44 5.86 5.91
CA ALA A 31 24.45 5.75 4.44
C ALA A 31 23.14 6.30 3.83
N LEU A 32 21.98 5.93 4.39
CA LEU A 32 20.68 6.44 3.95
C LEU A 32 20.54 7.96 4.20
N GLY A 33 21.08 8.46 5.31
CA GLY A 33 21.07 9.90 5.63
C GLY A 33 21.88 10.71 4.62
N ARG A 34 23.07 10.23 4.21
CA ARG A 34 23.86 10.87 3.14
C ARG A 34 23.12 10.83 1.82
N PHE A 35 22.63 9.68 1.41
CA PHE A 35 21.85 9.53 0.18
C PHE A 35 20.68 10.53 0.14
N ALA A 36 19.89 10.63 1.20
CA ALA A 36 18.78 11.57 1.28
C ALA A 36 19.24 13.04 1.21
N ALA A 37 20.35 13.39 1.86
CA ALA A 37 20.91 14.74 1.82
C ALA A 37 21.48 15.09 0.42
N GLU A 38 22.09 14.14 -0.27
CA GLU A 38 22.59 14.29 -1.64
C GLU A 38 21.43 14.53 -2.62
N VAL A 39 20.37 13.73 -2.54
CA VAL A 39 19.16 13.92 -3.36
C VAL A 39 18.51 15.28 -3.06
N ARG A 40 18.42 15.70 -1.81
CA ARG A 40 17.89 17.02 -1.46
C ARG A 40 18.72 18.16 -2.08
N ALA A 41 20.02 18.02 -2.14
CA ALA A 41 20.92 19.04 -2.71
C ALA A 41 20.94 19.06 -4.23
N GLY A 42 20.88 17.88 -4.88
CA GLY A 42 20.99 17.71 -6.33
C GLY A 42 19.66 17.61 -7.07
N GLY A 43 18.60 17.24 -6.39
CA GLY A 43 17.30 16.87 -6.99
C GLY A 43 17.33 15.52 -7.70
N LEU A 44 16.16 15.04 -8.07
CA LEU A 44 15.96 13.81 -8.85
C LEU A 44 15.66 14.11 -10.32
N GLU A 45 15.85 13.09 -11.15
CA GLU A 45 15.42 13.12 -12.55
C GLU A 45 13.91 13.38 -12.66
N TYR A 46 13.51 14.15 -13.68
CA TYR A 46 12.11 14.51 -13.93
C TYR A 46 11.18 13.30 -13.99
N ARG A 47 11.62 12.18 -14.56
CA ARG A 47 10.86 10.92 -14.61
C ARG A 47 10.43 10.44 -13.22
N LEU A 48 11.34 10.45 -12.24
CA LEU A 48 11.03 10.02 -10.87
C LEU A 48 10.03 10.94 -10.18
N ARG A 49 10.10 12.24 -10.46
CA ARG A 49 9.09 13.22 -9.99
C ARG A 49 7.71 12.98 -10.59
N VAL A 50 7.64 12.66 -11.90
CA VAL A 50 6.37 12.29 -12.55
C VAL A 50 5.78 11.02 -11.91
N GLU A 51 6.60 10.01 -11.64
CA GLU A 51 6.17 8.80 -10.94
C GLU A 51 5.70 9.11 -9.51
N ALA A 52 6.38 10.00 -8.79
CA ALA A 52 5.94 10.44 -7.45
C ALA A 52 4.62 11.23 -7.51
N ALA A 53 4.43 12.10 -8.49
CA ALA A 53 3.18 12.82 -8.68
C ALA A 53 2.01 11.87 -8.96
N ALA A 54 2.24 10.80 -9.72
CA ALA A 54 1.24 9.74 -9.94
C ALA A 54 0.82 9.06 -8.63
N ARG A 55 1.78 8.79 -7.73
CA ARG A 55 1.50 8.25 -6.39
C ARG A 55 0.74 9.24 -5.50
N VAL A 56 1.09 10.53 -5.56
CA VAL A 56 0.32 11.60 -4.86
C VAL A 56 -1.12 11.62 -5.36
N LEU A 57 -1.32 11.52 -6.67
CA LEU A 57 -2.66 11.49 -7.27
C LEU A 57 -3.48 10.31 -6.73
N ASP A 58 -2.89 9.12 -6.68
CA ASP A 58 -3.52 7.91 -6.15
C ASP A 58 -3.90 8.06 -4.67
N VAL A 59 -2.97 8.49 -3.83
CA VAL A 59 -3.18 8.68 -2.38
C VAL A 59 -4.24 9.75 -2.10
N VAL A 60 -4.22 10.87 -2.81
CA VAL A 60 -5.22 11.94 -2.62
C VAL A 60 -6.61 11.46 -3.07
N GLY A 61 -6.71 10.74 -4.20
CA GLY A 61 -7.96 10.14 -4.65
C GLY A 61 -8.54 9.16 -3.62
N ASN A 62 -7.71 8.25 -3.12
CA ASN A 62 -8.12 7.29 -2.09
C ASN A 62 -8.54 7.97 -0.78
N SER A 63 -7.85 9.07 -0.41
CA SER A 63 -8.19 9.86 0.78
C SER A 63 -9.55 10.53 0.67
N LEU A 64 -9.90 11.05 -0.50
CA LEU A 64 -11.19 11.71 -0.75
C LEU A 64 -12.37 10.72 -0.66
N ILE A 65 -12.21 9.49 -1.15
CA ILE A 65 -13.24 8.44 -1.02
C ILE A 65 -13.42 8.03 0.45
N ALA A 66 -12.35 7.99 1.22
CA ALA A 66 -12.35 7.50 2.60
C ALA A 66 -12.85 8.53 3.63
N HIS A 67 -13.16 9.77 3.21
CA HIS A 67 -13.47 10.86 4.12
C HIS A 67 -14.57 10.54 5.13
N ASP A 68 -15.66 9.90 4.70
CA ASP A 68 -16.81 9.59 5.55
C ASP A 68 -16.68 8.28 6.34
N GLU A 69 -15.55 7.58 6.22
CA GLU A 69 -15.32 6.34 6.96
C GLU A 69 -15.32 6.58 8.48
N PRO A 70 -16.08 5.81 9.27
CA PRO A 70 -16.20 6.03 10.71
C PRO A 70 -14.86 6.05 11.46
N VAL A 71 -13.90 5.22 11.02
CA VAL A 71 -12.56 5.19 11.62
C VAL A 71 -11.79 6.48 11.35
N VAL A 72 -11.93 7.07 10.18
CA VAL A 72 -11.30 8.35 9.82
C VAL A 72 -11.88 9.48 10.67
N GLN A 73 -13.21 9.53 10.79
CA GLN A 73 -13.89 10.53 11.62
C GLN A 73 -13.49 10.41 13.10
N SER A 74 -13.31 9.18 13.59
CA SER A 74 -12.81 8.93 14.95
C SER A 74 -11.38 9.43 15.15
N VAL A 75 -10.49 9.18 14.18
CA VAL A 75 -9.10 9.65 14.22
C VAL A 75 -9.02 11.17 14.14
N LEU A 76 -9.80 11.80 13.25
CA LEU A 76 -9.89 13.26 13.13
C LEU A 76 -10.36 13.88 14.45
N GLN A 77 -11.39 13.33 15.11
CA GLN A 77 -11.85 13.78 16.40
C GLN A 77 -10.75 13.71 17.48
N VAL A 78 -9.94 12.65 17.47
CA VAL A 78 -8.81 12.49 18.41
C VAL A 78 -7.72 13.52 18.09
N ALA A 79 -7.34 13.67 16.81
CA ALA A 79 -6.33 14.63 16.38
C ALA A 79 -6.70 16.08 16.75
N ARG A 80 -7.95 16.48 16.59
CA ARG A 80 -8.48 17.79 17.01
C ARG A 80 -8.30 18.04 18.52
N ARG A 81 -8.42 17.00 19.34
CA ARG A 81 -8.24 17.13 20.82
C ARG A 81 -6.78 17.19 21.23
N TRP A 82 -5.88 16.53 20.49
CA TRP A 82 -4.45 16.51 20.84
C TRP A 82 -3.73 17.76 20.41
N ALA A 83 -4.15 18.33 19.29
CA ALA A 83 -3.41 19.36 18.59
C ALA A 83 -4.19 20.68 18.59
N GLY A 84 -3.55 21.77 18.58
CA GLY A 84 -4.14 23.06 18.23
C GLY A 84 -4.18 23.26 16.71
N THR A 85 -4.33 24.50 16.26
CA THR A 85 -4.17 24.88 14.87
C THR A 85 -2.70 24.79 14.43
N GLY A 86 -2.46 24.37 13.19
CA GLY A 86 -1.09 24.21 12.63
C GLY A 86 -1.03 24.52 11.14
N PRO A 87 0.13 24.31 10.51
CA PRO A 87 0.34 24.68 9.11
C PRO A 87 -0.17 23.61 8.10
N ALA A 88 -0.43 22.39 8.54
CA ALA A 88 -0.74 21.27 7.64
C ALA A 88 -2.25 21.04 7.49
N SER A 89 -2.72 20.86 6.25
CA SER A 89 -4.13 20.62 5.92
C SER A 89 -4.51 19.15 6.09
N VAL A 90 -5.78 18.92 6.45
CA VAL A 90 -6.43 17.61 6.42
C VAL A 90 -7.20 17.49 5.11
N ILE A 91 -6.93 16.42 4.35
CA ILE A 91 -7.62 16.16 3.08
C ILE A 91 -9.11 15.93 3.36
N GLY A 92 -9.95 16.63 2.63
CA GLY A 92 -11.41 16.54 2.75
C GLY A 92 -12.02 17.38 3.88
N ALA A 93 -11.23 17.90 4.82
CA ALA A 93 -11.72 18.71 5.94
C ALA A 93 -11.17 20.15 5.91
N PRO A 94 -11.85 21.11 6.58
CA PRO A 94 -11.34 22.47 6.70
C PRO A 94 -10.20 22.61 7.72
N ASP A 95 -9.85 21.53 8.40
CA ASP A 95 -8.90 21.53 9.50
C ASP A 95 -7.46 21.79 9.03
N ARG A 96 -6.76 22.59 9.82
CA ARG A 96 -5.32 22.79 9.73
C ARG A 96 -4.70 22.43 11.09
N LEU A 97 -3.83 21.43 11.10
CA LEU A 97 -3.26 20.84 12.30
C LEU A 97 -1.71 20.92 12.28
N PRO A 98 -1.04 20.75 13.42
CA PRO A 98 0.39 20.46 13.45
C PRO A 98 0.72 19.28 12.54
N ALA A 99 1.92 19.31 11.92
CA ALA A 99 2.28 18.38 10.84
C ALA A 99 2.09 16.90 11.20
N ALA A 100 2.54 16.46 12.36
CA ALA A 100 2.39 15.08 12.81
C ALA A 100 0.90 14.68 12.97
N SER A 101 0.04 15.59 13.43
CA SER A 101 -1.38 15.32 13.61
C SER A 101 -2.15 15.30 12.30
N ALA A 102 -1.81 16.17 11.35
CA ALA A 102 -2.36 16.12 9.99
C ALA A 102 -1.93 14.85 9.27
N ALA A 103 -0.65 14.44 9.41
CA ALA A 103 -0.11 13.19 8.87
C ALA A 103 -0.85 11.96 9.40
N LEU A 104 -1.23 11.93 10.69
CA LEU A 104 -2.04 10.87 11.29
C LEU A 104 -3.38 10.71 10.56
N VAL A 105 -4.10 11.80 10.37
CA VAL A 105 -5.42 11.77 9.74
C VAL A 105 -5.30 11.40 8.26
N ASN A 106 -4.40 12.07 7.53
CA ASN A 106 -4.22 11.87 6.10
C ASN A 106 -3.70 10.46 5.76
N GLY A 107 -2.82 9.86 6.59
CA GLY A 107 -2.37 8.49 6.40
C GLY A 107 -3.45 7.45 6.74
N THR A 108 -4.36 7.77 7.67
CA THR A 108 -5.55 6.95 7.91
C THR A 108 -6.49 7.01 6.72
N LEU A 109 -6.75 8.21 6.17
CA LEU A 109 -7.51 8.39 4.95
C LEU A 109 -6.95 7.57 3.78
N ALA A 110 -5.64 7.67 3.55
CA ALA A 110 -4.95 7.01 2.45
C ALA A 110 -5.11 5.48 2.45
N HIS A 111 -5.15 4.85 3.65
CA HIS A 111 -5.18 3.39 3.82
C HIS A 111 -6.56 2.82 4.18
N ALA A 112 -7.54 3.66 4.54
CA ALA A 112 -8.80 3.21 5.11
C ALA A 112 -9.60 2.26 4.20
N MET A 113 -9.49 2.42 2.88
CA MET A 113 -10.22 1.65 1.89
C MET A 113 -9.44 0.46 1.30
N ASP A 114 -8.18 0.23 1.73
CA ASP A 114 -7.28 -0.82 1.18
C ASP A 114 -7.13 -0.75 -0.36
N PHE A 115 -7.18 0.48 -0.91
CA PHE A 115 -7.11 0.76 -2.34
C PHE A 115 -5.81 1.46 -2.76
N ASP A 116 -4.93 1.70 -1.80
CA ASP A 116 -3.60 2.26 -1.94
C ASP A 116 -2.65 1.31 -2.69
N ASP A 117 -1.59 1.90 -3.22
CA ASP A 117 -0.57 1.21 -4.00
C ASP A 117 0.10 0.06 -3.22
N SER A 118 0.88 -0.75 -3.93
CA SER A 118 1.57 -1.89 -3.32
C SER A 118 2.94 -2.09 -3.97
N HIS A 119 3.87 -2.65 -3.21
CA HIS A 119 5.11 -3.19 -3.72
C HIS A 119 5.18 -4.70 -3.40
N MET A 120 5.28 -5.53 -4.44
CA MET A 120 5.06 -6.98 -4.30
C MET A 120 6.12 -7.65 -3.44
N LEU A 121 7.41 -7.44 -3.75
CA LEU A 121 8.51 -8.12 -3.07
C LEU A 121 8.60 -7.73 -1.59
N SER A 122 8.35 -6.46 -1.26
CA SER A 122 8.35 -6.00 0.13
C SER A 122 7.05 -6.28 0.90
N VAL A 123 5.98 -6.69 0.20
CA VAL A 123 4.66 -7.01 0.76
C VAL A 123 4.10 -5.84 1.59
N LEU A 124 4.18 -4.62 1.06
CA LEU A 124 3.74 -3.41 1.76
C LEU A 124 3.11 -2.36 0.81
N HIS A 125 2.44 -1.37 1.42
CA HIS A 125 1.79 -0.23 0.78
C HIS A 125 2.54 1.06 1.12
N PRO A 126 3.58 1.45 0.35
CA PRO A 126 4.54 2.45 0.82
C PRO A 126 3.98 3.87 0.85
N SER A 127 3.16 4.24 -0.13
CA SER A 127 2.73 5.62 -0.31
C SER A 127 1.76 6.10 0.77
N ALA A 128 0.96 5.21 1.35
CA ALA A 128 -0.04 5.57 2.35
C ALA A 128 0.53 6.12 3.67
N SER A 129 1.79 5.81 3.98
CA SER A 129 2.49 6.38 5.14
C SER A 129 3.37 7.56 4.76
N VAL A 130 4.12 7.44 3.65
CA VAL A 130 5.15 8.40 3.27
C VAL A 130 4.55 9.70 2.72
N ILE A 131 3.58 9.62 1.83
CA ILE A 131 3.00 10.81 1.18
C ILE A 131 2.28 11.72 2.18
N PRO A 132 1.42 11.23 3.10
CA PRO A 132 0.80 12.06 4.13
C PRO A 132 1.82 12.77 5.05
N ALA A 133 2.89 12.08 5.43
CA ALA A 133 3.98 12.67 6.20
C ALA A 133 4.72 13.77 5.40
N ALA A 134 5.04 13.48 4.15
CA ALA A 134 5.72 14.43 3.26
C ALA A 134 4.86 15.68 2.99
N LEU A 135 3.57 15.50 2.67
CA LEU A 135 2.65 16.64 2.47
C LEU A 135 2.56 17.53 3.71
N ALA A 136 2.44 16.93 4.89
CA ALA A 136 2.35 17.69 6.14
C ALA A 136 3.65 18.43 6.47
N ALA A 137 4.81 17.78 6.29
CA ALA A 137 6.12 18.39 6.50
C ALA A 137 6.41 19.49 5.48
N ALA A 138 6.05 19.28 4.20
CA ALA A 138 6.23 20.26 3.14
C ALA A 138 5.40 21.54 3.40
N GLN A 139 4.15 21.40 3.83
CA GLN A 139 3.31 22.55 4.21
C GLN A 139 3.85 23.27 5.46
N ALA A 140 4.45 22.55 6.39
CA ALA A 140 5.07 23.14 7.59
C ALA A 140 6.35 23.91 7.28
N SER A 141 7.14 23.45 6.33
CA SER A 141 8.42 24.08 5.95
C SER A 141 8.31 25.08 4.80
N GLY A 142 7.17 25.12 4.08
CA GLY A 142 7.02 25.91 2.86
C GLY A 142 7.86 25.37 1.69
N ALA A 143 8.04 24.04 1.62
CA ALA A 143 8.78 23.40 0.55
C ALA A 143 8.11 23.54 -0.81
N SER A 144 8.87 23.45 -1.89
CA SER A 144 8.38 23.48 -3.26
C SER A 144 7.81 22.13 -3.72
N GLY A 145 7.11 22.11 -4.86
CA GLY A 145 6.57 20.89 -5.47
C GLY A 145 7.67 19.87 -5.80
N ALA A 146 8.76 20.30 -6.40
CA ALA A 146 9.88 19.42 -6.72
C ALA A 146 10.53 18.83 -5.47
N ALA A 147 10.76 19.64 -4.42
CA ALA A 147 11.30 19.17 -3.14
C ALA A 147 10.38 18.16 -2.47
N LEU A 148 9.05 18.36 -2.52
CA LEU A 148 8.06 17.39 -2.04
C LEU A 148 8.21 16.06 -2.76
N LEU A 149 8.25 16.06 -4.11
CA LEU A 149 8.31 14.83 -4.90
C LEU A 149 9.65 14.08 -4.73
N ASP A 150 10.77 14.81 -4.61
CA ASP A 150 12.06 14.22 -4.30
C ASP A 150 12.05 13.53 -2.92
N ALA A 151 11.49 14.18 -1.91
CA ALA A 151 11.37 13.63 -0.56
C ALA A 151 10.41 12.41 -0.51
N ILE A 152 9.28 12.44 -1.23
CA ILE A 152 8.38 11.31 -1.38
C ILE A 152 9.13 10.13 -2.00
N THR A 153 9.89 10.36 -3.06
CA THR A 153 10.63 9.28 -3.75
C THR A 153 11.64 8.64 -2.81
N VAL A 154 12.48 9.43 -2.12
CA VAL A 154 13.46 8.89 -1.18
C VAL A 154 12.80 8.18 0.00
N GLY A 155 11.77 8.77 0.60
CA GLY A 155 11.06 8.15 1.73
C GLY A 155 10.40 6.82 1.34
N THR A 156 9.82 6.77 0.14
CA THR A 156 9.22 5.56 -0.42
C THR A 156 10.29 4.50 -0.70
N GLU A 157 11.43 4.90 -1.27
CA GLU A 157 12.58 4.02 -1.52
C GLU A 157 13.09 3.40 -0.23
N VAL A 158 13.32 4.20 0.81
CA VAL A 158 13.74 3.71 2.14
C VAL A 158 12.71 2.71 2.70
N CYS A 159 11.43 3.04 2.66
CA CYS A 159 10.35 2.16 3.12
C CYS A 159 10.40 0.80 2.41
N ILE A 160 10.49 0.80 1.08
CA ILE A 160 10.48 -0.42 0.27
C ILE A 160 11.72 -1.26 0.52
N ARG A 161 12.91 -0.66 0.56
CA ARG A 161 14.18 -1.37 0.77
C ARG A 161 14.23 -2.08 2.12
N LEU A 162 13.66 -1.49 3.18
CA LEU A 162 13.51 -2.19 4.46
C LEU A 162 12.58 -3.41 4.35
N GLY A 163 11.50 -3.30 3.58
CA GLY A 163 10.61 -4.41 3.32
C GLY A 163 11.22 -5.51 2.45
N VAL A 164 11.99 -5.13 1.40
CA VAL A 164 12.73 -6.07 0.54
C VAL A 164 13.78 -6.84 1.35
N ALA A 165 14.52 -6.17 2.23
CA ALA A 165 15.48 -6.82 3.11
C ALA A 165 14.84 -7.87 4.04
N ALA A 166 13.55 -7.75 4.31
CA ALA A 166 12.78 -8.72 5.10
C ALA A 166 12.08 -9.81 4.26
N TYR A 167 12.23 -9.81 2.93
CA TYR A 167 11.75 -10.91 2.10
C TYR A 167 12.69 -12.13 2.23
N ASN A 168 12.12 -13.29 2.48
CA ASN A 168 12.91 -14.51 2.64
C ASN A 168 12.49 -15.54 1.58
N GLU A 169 13.42 -15.90 0.69
CA GLU A 169 13.16 -16.82 -0.43
C GLU A 169 12.73 -18.22 0.05
N ARG A 170 13.25 -18.70 1.19
CA ARG A 170 12.87 -20.01 1.75
C ARG A 170 11.43 -20.02 2.25
N LEU A 171 10.94 -18.87 2.75
CA LEU A 171 9.56 -18.71 3.16
C LEU A 171 8.65 -18.37 1.96
N GLY A 172 9.23 -17.90 0.85
CA GLY A 172 8.48 -17.35 -0.28
C GLY A 172 7.63 -16.12 0.09
N ASN A 173 7.99 -15.39 1.16
CA ASN A 173 7.19 -14.32 1.73
C ASN A 173 8.04 -13.36 2.59
N SER A 174 7.46 -12.23 2.95
CA SER A 174 8.01 -11.31 3.94
C SER A 174 7.97 -11.93 5.34
N VAL A 175 9.09 -11.85 6.07
CA VAL A 175 9.20 -12.27 7.48
C VAL A 175 8.20 -11.52 8.37
N PHE A 176 7.96 -10.23 8.11
CA PHE A 176 6.94 -9.46 8.81
C PHE A 176 5.56 -10.11 8.67
N PHE A 177 5.18 -10.46 7.43
CA PHE A 177 3.87 -11.03 7.16
C PHE A 177 3.69 -12.41 7.82
N GLU A 178 4.69 -13.28 7.76
CA GLU A 178 4.67 -14.59 8.41
C GLU A 178 4.51 -14.51 9.93
N ARG A 179 5.05 -13.44 10.54
CA ARG A 179 4.93 -13.18 11.98
C ARG A 179 3.67 -12.39 12.37
N GLY A 180 2.78 -12.10 11.42
CA GLY A 180 1.58 -11.30 11.67
C GLY A 180 1.87 -9.83 11.96
N GLN A 181 2.98 -9.31 11.48
CA GLN A 181 3.42 -7.92 11.62
C GLN A 181 3.07 -7.13 10.35
N HIS A 182 2.66 -5.87 10.50
CA HIS A 182 2.28 -5.03 9.37
C HIS A 182 3.49 -4.25 8.83
N ALA A 183 4.20 -4.84 7.87
CA ALA A 183 5.38 -4.24 7.23
C ALA A 183 5.13 -2.81 6.76
N THR A 184 3.95 -2.53 6.17
CA THR A 184 3.52 -1.21 5.72
C THR A 184 3.68 -0.13 6.79
N SER A 185 3.25 -0.43 8.03
CA SER A 185 3.36 0.53 9.14
C SER A 185 4.78 0.59 9.67
N ILE A 186 5.41 -0.56 9.87
CA ILE A 186 6.73 -0.67 10.50
C ILE A 186 7.80 0.00 9.63
N CYS A 187 7.92 -0.40 8.35
CA CYS A 187 8.85 0.20 7.40
C CYS A 187 8.41 1.62 6.98
N GLY A 188 7.09 1.83 6.86
CA GLY A 188 6.50 3.13 6.52
C GLY A 188 6.82 4.23 7.52
N THR A 189 6.99 3.90 8.81
CA THR A 189 7.44 4.87 9.83
C THR A 189 8.83 5.42 9.50
N VAL A 190 9.75 4.55 9.10
CA VAL A 190 11.12 4.96 8.75
C VAL A 190 11.14 5.74 7.42
N GLY A 191 10.37 5.28 6.42
CA GLY A 191 10.23 6.00 5.15
C GLY A 191 9.60 7.39 5.32
N ALA A 192 8.57 7.50 6.16
CA ALA A 192 7.94 8.78 6.50
C ALA A 192 8.91 9.75 7.20
N ALA A 193 9.77 9.22 8.09
CA ALA A 193 10.81 10.00 8.75
C ALA A 193 11.86 10.52 7.75
N ALA A 194 12.28 9.70 6.77
CA ALA A 194 13.19 10.13 5.72
C ALA A 194 12.63 11.32 4.93
N ALA A 195 11.38 11.18 4.45
CA ALA A 195 10.72 12.24 3.68
C ALA A 195 10.54 13.53 4.51
N ALA A 196 10.04 13.40 5.74
CA ALA A 196 9.84 14.55 6.62
C ALA A 196 11.15 15.26 6.98
N ALA A 197 12.22 14.51 7.27
CA ALA A 197 13.53 15.06 7.62
C ALA A 197 14.14 15.84 6.44
N MET A 198 14.03 15.33 5.21
CA MET A 198 14.45 16.06 4.01
C MET A 198 13.71 17.39 3.86
N LEU A 199 12.39 17.39 4.03
CA LEU A 199 11.54 18.58 3.88
C LEU A 199 11.73 19.60 4.99
N LEU A 200 12.05 19.16 6.20
CA LEU A 200 12.43 20.04 7.32
C LEU A 200 13.86 20.60 7.20
N GLY A 201 14.58 20.26 6.13
CA GLY A 201 15.91 20.79 5.85
C GLY A 201 17.03 20.21 6.70
N LEU A 202 16.84 19.04 7.33
CA LEU A 202 17.81 18.41 8.22
C LEU A 202 19.06 17.97 7.44
N ASP A 203 20.23 18.02 8.08
CA ASP A 203 21.46 17.52 7.49
C ASP A 203 21.55 15.98 7.51
N ALA A 204 22.58 15.41 6.87
CA ALA A 204 22.74 13.96 6.75
C ALA A 204 22.76 13.23 8.10
N ALA A 205 23.40 13.82 9.12
CA ALA A 205 23.49 13.22 10.45
C ALA A 205 22.13 13.28 11.18
N GLN A 206 21.41 14.38 11.04
CA GLN A 206 20.08 14.55 11.58
C GLN A 206 19.06 13.64 10.88
N ILE A 207 19.18 13.47 9.54
CA ILE A 207 18.34 12.49 8.81
C ILE A 207 18.62 11.07 9.34
N ALA A 208 19.89 10.68 9.49
CA ALA A 208 20.27 9.40 10.08
C ALA A 208 19.69 9.20 11.48
N ALA A 209 19.72 10.24 12.33
CA ALA A 209 19.09 10.21 13.65
C ALA A 209 17.57 10.04 13.55
N ALA A 210 16.89 10.73 12.63
CA ALA A 210 15.45 10.59 12.39
C ALA A 210 15.07 9.15 12.01
N LEU A 211 15.84 8.52 11.11
CA LEU A 211 15.65 7.11 10.72
C LEU A 211 15.79 6.17 11.90
N GLY A 212 16.82 6.36 12.73
CA GLY A 212 17.07 5.53 13.91
C GLY A 212 16.01 5.72 15.01
N ILE A 213 15.50 6.94 15.21
CA ILE A 213 14.38 7.22 16.12
C ILE A 213 13.12 6.53 15.60
N ALA A 214 12.81 6.69 14.31
CA ALA A 214 11.65 6.09 13.66
C ALA A 214 11.67 4.55 13.72
N ALA A 215 12.83 3.93 13.58
CA ALA A 215 13.00 2.48 13.72
C ALA A 215 12.54 1.93 15.08
N SER A 216 12.61 2.76 16.14
CA SER A 216 12.11 2.42 17.48
C SER A 216 10.62 2.73 17.68
N MET A 217 9.98 3.43 16.73
CA MET A 217 8.56 3.84 16.83
C MET A 217 7.64 3.03 15.90
N GLY A 218 8.19 2.31 14.93
CA GLY A 218 7.41 1.50 13.97
C GLY A 218 6.67 0.37 14.68
N ALA A 219 5.37 0.22 14.41
CA ALA A 219 4.52 -0.81 14.98
C ALA A 219 3.36 -1.17 14.04
N GLY A 220 2.71 -2.31 14.31
CA GLY A 220 1.50 -2.74 13.62
C GLY A 220 1.35 -4.26 13.62
N LEU A 221 0.13 -4.73 13.92
CA LEU A 221 -0.22 -6.16 13.95
C LEU A 221 -1.33 -6.46 12.95
N LEU A 222 -1.25 -7.62 12.30
CA LEU A 222 -2.21 -8.08 11.28
C LEU A 222 -3.37 -8.90 11.85
N GLU A 223 -3.53 -9.02 13.16
CA GLU A 223 -4.60 -9.81 13.76
C GLU A 223 -6.00 -9.33 13.32
N ALA A 224 -6.15 -8.03 13.03
CA ALA A 224 -7.38 -7.48 12.48
C ALA A 224 -7.80 -8.13 11.14
N ASN A 225 -6.87 -8.64 10.35
CA ASN A 225 -7.18 -9.37 9.11
C ASN A 225 -7.85 -10.72 9.37
N ARG A 226 -7.71 -11.29 10.57
CA ARG A 226 -8.27 -12.59 10.93
C ARG A 226 -9.57 -12.45 11.73
N THR A 227 -9.61 -11.52 12.66
CA THR A 227 -10.67 -11.42 13.67
C THR A 227 -11.51 -10.17 13.54
N GLY A 228 -11.16 -9.26 12.62
CA GLY A 228 -11.87 -8.00 12.40
C GLY A 228 -11.35 -6.85 13.26
N GLY A 229 -12.05 -5.74 13.21
CA GLY A 229 -11.66 -4.48 13.86
C GLY A 229 -11.06 -3.49 12.85
N SER A 230 -11.07 -2.22 13.23
CA SER A 230 -10.64 -1.11 12.34
C SER A 230 -9.18 -0.70 12.52
N VAL A 231 -8.43 -1.32 13.44
CA VAL A 231 -7.07 -0.89 13.83
C VAL A 231 -6.08 -0.93 12.65
N LYS A 232 -6.20 -1.90 11.73
CA LYS A 232 -5.33 -1.94 10.54
C LYS A 232 -5.40 -0.63 9.74
N ARG A 233 -6.58 -0.03 9.64
CA ARG A 233 -6.83 1.18 8.85
C ARG A 233 -6.11 2.43 9.38
N ILE A 234 -5.74 2.45 10.67
CA ILE A 234 -5.00 3.57 11.27
C ILE A 234 -3.47 3.39 11.19
N HIS A 235 -2.98 2.21 10.80
CA HIS A 235 -1.55 1.91 10.86
C HIS A 235 -0.70 2.87 10.02
N CYS A 236 -1.12 3.20 8.80
CA CYS A 236 -0.41 4.13 7.93
C CYS A 236 -0.44 5.57 8.48
N GLY A 237 -1.57 5.96 9.09
CA GLY A 237 -1.67 7.24 9.79
C GLY A 237 -0.71 7.31 10.98
N TRP A 238 -0.65 6.25 11.79
CA TRP A 238 0.30 6.18 12.90
C TRP A 238 1.74 6.22 12.43
N ALA A 239 2.07 5.49 11.36
CA ALA A 239 3.40 5.50 10.75
C ALA A 239 3.80 6.90 10.25
N ALA A 240 2.89 7.60 9.58
CA ALA A 240 3.10 8.97 9.13
C ALA A 240 3.31 9.95 10.30
N HIS A 241 2.46 9.85 11.35
CA HIS A 241 2.60 10.61 12.59
C HIS A 241 3.96 10.40 13.26
N ALA A 242 4.33 9.15 13.47
CA ALA A 242 5.57 8.77 14.13
C ALA A 242 6.80 9.19 13.29
N GLY A 243 6.73 9.08 11.96
CA GLY A 243 7.80 9.52 11.08
C GLY A 243 8.04 11.03 11.13
N VAL A 244 6.98 11.85 11.06
CA VAL A 244 7.09 13.31 11.24
C VAL A 244 7.65 13.64 12.62
N SER A 245 7.13 13.02 13.67
CA SER A 245 7.61 13.22 15.03
C SER A 245 9.10 12.86 15.21
N ALA A 246 9.54 11.77 14.58
CA ALA A 246 10.95 11.36 14.59
C ALA A 246 11.86 12.40 13.92
N ALA A 247 11.42 12.97 12.79
CA ALA A 247 12.14 14.04 12.10
C ALA A 247 12.21 15.33 12.95
N GLU A 248 11.10 15.75 13.56
CA GLU A 248 11.06 16.91 14.45
C GLU A 248 11.97 16.72 15.68
N LEU A 249 11.96 15.52 16.29
CA LEU A 249 12.82 15.17 17.43
C LEU A 249 14.31 15.22 17.04
N ALA A 250 14.67 14.66 15.87
CA ALA A 250 16.05 14.74 15.37
C ALA A 250 16.48 16.17 15.09
N GLY A 251 15.61 16.99 14.51
CA GLY A 251 15.82 18.42 14.32
C GLY A 251 16.03 19.19 15.63
N ALA A 252 15.36 18.75 16.71
CA ALA A 252 15.52 19.28 18.07
C ALA A 252 16.75 18.74 18.82
N GLY A 253 17.56 17.85 18.20
CA GLY A 253 18.81 17.34 18.76
C GLY A 253 18.71 15.98 19.46
N VAL A 254 17.59 15.25 19.33
CA VAL A 254 17.52 13.86 19.80
C VAL A 254 18.37 12.98 18.85
N THR A 255 19.18 12.10 19.42
CA THR A 255 20.10 11.23 18.70
C THR A 255 19.63 9.77 18.68
N ALA A 256 20.12 9.00 17.72
CA ALA A 256 19.89 7.56 17.64
C ALA A 256 21.23 6.82 17.45
N PRO A 257 21.29 5.52 17.78
CA PRO A 257 22.51 4.75 17.55
C PRO A 257 22.77 4.58 16.03
N PRO A 258 24.02 4.65 15.57
CA PRO A 258 24.37 4.50 14.16
C PRO A 258 24.00 3.13 13.58
N THR A 259 23.89 2.12 14.43
CA THR A 259 23.50 0.74 14.08
C THR A 259 22.03 0.42 14.40
N ALA A 260 21.17 1.45 14.38
CA ALA A 260 19.74 1.28 14.73
C ALA A 260 19.01 0.25 13.86
N LEU A 261 19.42 0.05 12.61
CA LEU A 261 18.80 -0.93 11.70
C LEU A 261 19.45 -2.31 11.81
N GLU A 262 20.79 -2.39 11.70
CA GLU A 262 21.54 -3.65 11.59
C GLU A 262 22.12 -4.19 12.90
N GLY A 263 22.11 -3.40 13.96
CA GLY A 263 22.74 -3.77 15.23
C GLY A 263 22.12 -4.98 15.91
N ARG A 264 22.86 -5.59 16.87
CA ARG A 264 22.41 -6.76 17.64
C ARG A 264 21.04 -6.56 18.29
N PHE A 265 20.67 -5.33 18.66
CA PHE A 265 19.36 -4.96 19.19
C PHE A 265 18.65 -3.99 18.26
N GLY A 266 19.03 -3.99 16.98
CA GLY A 266 18.48 -3.13 15.94
C GLY A 266 17.17 -3.66 15.36
N PHE A 267 16.64 -2.88 14.43
CA PHE A 267 15.36 -3.09 13.76
C PHE A 267 15.23 -4.49 13.15
N PHE A 268 16.18 -4.90 12.30
CA PHE A 268 16.07 -6.19 11.62
C PHE A 268 16.12 -7.36 12.59
N HIS A 269 17.03 -7.33 13.58
CA HIS A 269 17.10 -8.40 14.57
C HIS A 269 15.80 -8.48 15.40
N ALA A 270 15.27 -7.33 15.83
CA ALA A 270 14.05 -7.28 16.63
C ALA A 270 12.82 -7.80 15.88
N TRP A 271 12.67 -7.43 14.61
CA TRP A 271 11.48 -7.78 13.82
C TRP A 271 11.64 -9.09 13.06
N CYS A 272 12.80 -9.35 12.47
CA CYS A 272 13.02 -10.44 11.55
C CYS A 272 13.92 -11.57 12.11
N GLY A 273 14.67 -11.32 13.21
CA GLY A 273 15.73 -12.23 13.66
C GLY A 273 16.83 -12.32 12.61
N ASP A 274 17.33 -13.52 12.37
CA ASP A 274 18.40 -13.78 11.41
C ASP A 274 17.89 -14.09 9.99
N LEU A 275 16.62 -13.77 9.69
CA LEU A 275 15.97 -14.09 8.40
C LEU A 275 16.01 -12.94 7.38
N ALA A 276 16.48 -11.75 7.78
CA ALA A 276 16.60 -10.60 6.89
C ALA A 276 17.92 -10.60 6.11
N ASP A 277 17.86 -10.20 4.84
CA ASP A 277 19.03 -9.82 4.03
C ASP A 277 19.30 -8.31 4.22
N VAL A 278 20.03 -7.98 5.29
CA VAL A 278 20.28 -6.58 5.68
C VAL A 278 21.07 -5.82 4.61
N ASP A 279 21.94 -6.50 3.84
CA ASP A 279 22.72 -5.90 2.76
C ASP A 279 21.84 -5.41 1.59
N ALA A 280 20.64 -5.97 1.44
CA ALA A 280 19.68 -5.54 0.41
C ALA A 280 19.25 -4.08 0.57
N VAL A 281 19.32 -3.51 1.77
CA VAL A 281 18.94 -2.10 2.01
C VAL A 281 19.77 -1.14 1.19
N LEU A 282 21.09 -1.39 1.08
CA LEU A 282 22.03 -0.50 0.38
C LEU A 282 22.44 -1.00 -1.01
N ARG A 283 21.97 -2.17 -1.43
CA ARG A 283 22.31 -2.74 -2.75
C ARG A 283 21.78 -1.82 -3.85
N ASP A 284 22.69 -1.35 -4.70
CA ASP A 284 22.40 -0.48 -5.85
C ASP A 284 21.55 0.76 -5.51
N LEU A 285 21.73 1.30 -4.28
CA LEU A 285 21.02 2.48 -3.79
C LEU A 285 21.40 3.72 -4.63
N GLY A 286 20.43 4.33 -5.27
CA GLY A 286 20.61 5.49 -6.16
C GLY A 286 20.80 5.12 -7.63
N ASP A 287 21.21 3.88 -7.94
CA ASP A 287 21.34 3.36 -9.30
C ASP A 287 20.04 2.65 -9.75
N GLU A 288 19.48 1.78 -8.89
CA GLU A 288 18.19 1.15 -9.10
C GLU A 288 17.15 1.68 -8.10
N TRP A 289 15.95 1.94 -8.61
CA TRP A 289 14.83 2.50 -7.83
C TRP A 289 13.72 1.49 -7.67
N GLU A 290 13.56 0.96 -6.45
CA GLU A 290 12.43 0.08 -6.11
C GLU A 290 11.09 0.82 -6.18
N THR A 291 11.09 2.14 -6.01
CA THR A 291 9.89 2.97 -6.18
C THR A 291 9.28 2.87 -7.57
N SER A 292 10.07 2.64 -8.62
CA SER A 292 9.57 2.43 -9.98
C SER A 292 8.88 1.07 -10.18
N ARG A 293 8.95 0.17 -9.18
CA ARG A 293 8.27 -1.15 -9.17
C ARG A 293 6.97 -1.15 -8.38
N ILE A 294 6.50 0.02 -7.96
CA ILE A 294 5.20 0.18 -7.29
C ILE A 294 4.08 -0.09 -8.30
N ILE A 295 3.05 -0.75 -7.82
CA ILE A 295 1.85 -1.12 -8.58
C ILE A 295 0.63 -0.42 -8.00
N PHE A 296 -0.25 0.08 -8.88
CA PHE A 296 -1.51 0.70 -8.50
C PHE A 296 -2.65 -0.30 -8.56
N LYS A 297 -3.49 -0.35 -7.54
CA LYS A 297 -4.69 -1.19 -7.56
C LYS A 297 -5.74 -0.58 -8.50
N PRO A 298 -6.17 -1.30 -9.57
CA PRO A 298 -7.27 -0.84 -10.40
C PRO A 298 -8.64 -1.08 -9.77
N TYR A 299 -8.74 -2.01 -8.81
CA TYR A 299 -9.96 -2.47 -8.16
C TYR A 299 -9.87 -2.33 -6.64
N PRO A 300 -10.92 -1.83 -5.95
CA PRO A 300 -10.91 -1.60 -4.51
C PRO A 300 -11.20 -2.90 -3.73
N CYS A 301 -10.36 -3.90 -3.91
CA CYS A 301 -10.49 -5.22 -3.28
C CYS A 301 -9.13 -5.87 -3.05
N ASN A 302 -9.12 -7.05 -2.43
CA ASN A 302 -7.89 -7.78 -2.18
C ASN A 302 -7.14 -8.09 -3.46
N HIS A 303 -5.84 -7.84 -3.48
CA HIS A 303 -5.01 -7.92 -4.69
C HIS A 303 -5.04 -9.30 -5.35
N PHE A 304 -5.15 -10.38 -4.57
CA PHE A 304 -5.22 -11.73 -5.12
C PHE A 304 -6.51 -12.01 -5.92
N THR A 305 -7.53 -11.16 -5.82
CA THR A 305 -8.75 -11.26 -6.64
C THR A 305 -8.62 -10.56 -8.00
N HIS A 306 -7.67 -9.64 -8.16
CA HIS A 306 -7.53 -8.81 -9.36
C HIS A 306 -7.37 -9.62 -10.66
N PRO A 307 -6.50 -10.66 -10.73
CA PRO A 307 -6.38 -11.44 -11.98
C PRO A 307 -7.66 -12.19 -12.33
N GLY A 308 -8.47 -12.58 -11.33
CA GLY A 308 -9.79 -13.17 -11.56
C GLY A 308 -10.79 -12.17 -12.16
N ILE A 309 -10.75 -10.91 -11.72
CA ILE A 309 -11.54 -9.81 -12.29
C ILE A 309 -11.12 -9.56 -13.73
N ASP A 310 -9.82 -9.43 -14.00
CA ASP A 310 -9.30 -9.25 -15.38
C ASP A 310 -9.74 -10.38 -16.32
N ALA A 311 -9.67 -11.64 -15.85
CA ALA A 311 -10.11 -12.79 -16.61
C ALA A 311 -11.62 -12.75 -16.91
N ALA A 312 -12.42 -12.36 -15.93
CA ALA A 312 -13.88 -12.20 -16.11
C ALA A 312 -14.20 -11.09 -17.11
N LEU A 313 -13.51 -9.95 -17.03
CA LEU A 313 -13.68 -8.84 -17.99
C LEU A 313 -13.25 -9.23 -19.40
N GLN A 314 -12.17 -10.02 -19.55
CA GLN A 314 -11.73 -10.56 -20.83
C GLN A 314 -12.80 -11.48 -21.45
N LEU A 315 -13.37 -12.40 -20.68
CA LEU A 315 -14.44 -13.29 -21.16
C LEU A 315 -15.70 -12.51 -21.51
N LYS A 316 -16.08 -11.51 -20.70
CA LYS A 316 -17.20 -10.62 -20.97
C LYS A 316 -17.02 -9.86 -22.30
N ALA A 317 -15.82 -9.36 -22.59
CA ALA A 317 -15.49 -8.72 -23.85
C ALA A 317 -15.57 -9.69 -25.04
N GLN A 318 -15.45 -11.00 -24.81
CA GLN A 318 -15.64 -12.07 -25.80
C GLN A 318 -17.12 -12.53 -25.92
N GLY A 319 -18.04 -11.85 -25.23
CA GLY A 319 -19.49 -12.11 -25.33
C GLY A 319 -20.03 -13.08 -24.28
N VAL A 320 -19.23 -13.49 -23.26
CA VAL A 320 -19.77 -14.30 -22.15
C VAL A 320 -20.62 -13.41 -21.26
N THR A 321 -21.87 -13.81 -21.04
CA THR A 321 -22.78 -13.14 -20.11
C THR A 321 -22.93 -13.91 -18.81
N ALA A 322 -23.35 -13.25 -17.74
CA ALA A 322 -23.59 -13.89 -16.45
C ALA A 322 -24.66 -15.01 -16.53
N ASP A 323 -25.65 -14.82 -17.39
CA ASP A 323 -26.74 -15.79 -17.59
C ASP A 323 -26.28 -17.07 -18.29
N ASP A 324 -25.24 -16.99 -19.10
CA ASP A 324 -24.71 -18.15 -19.82
C ASP A 324 -23.90 -19.08 -18.91
N VAL A 325 -23.43 -18.63 -17.78
CA VAL A 325 -22.55 -19.38 -16.89
C VAL A 325 -23.32 -20.51 -16.18
N VAL A 326 -22.89 -21.75 -16.41
CA VAL A 326 -23.33 -22.95 -15.69
C VAL A 326 -22.42 -23.19 -14.49
N SER A 327 -21.11 -23.24 -14.71
CA SER A 327 -20.08 -23.41 -13.69
C SER A 327 -18.82 -22.65 -14.07
N ALA A 328 -18.00 -22.29 -13.08
CA ALA A 328 -16.71 -21.66 -13.31
C ALA A 328 -15.64 -22.15 -12.32
N GLU A 329 -14.42 -22.28 -12.78
CA GLU A 329 -13.24 -22.51 -11.97
C GLU A 329 -12.31 -21.30 -12.05
N LEU A 330 -12.09 -20.65 -10.93
CA LEU A 330 -11.04 -19.65 -10.76
C LEU A 330 -9.78 -20.36 -10.23
N ARG A 331 -8.84 -20.61 -11.11
CA ARG A 331 -7.57 -21.28 -10.81
C ARG A 331 -6.55 -20.25 -10.43
N VAL A 332 -5.90 -20.42 -9.27
CA VAL A 332 -4.99 -19.45 -8.64
C VAL A 332 -3.81 -20.15 -7.99
N ALA A 333 -2.80 -19.38 -7.57
CA ALA A 333 -1.70 -19.94 -6.77
C ALA A 333 -2.20 -20.48 -5.42
N THR A 334 -1.68 -21.64 -5.02
CA THR A 334 -2.06 -22.36 -3.78
C THR A 334 -2.01 -21.45 -2.54
N SER A 335 -0.98 -20.62 -2.43
CA SER A 335 -0.80 -19.70 -1.31
C SER A 335 -1.89 -18.64 -1.16
N THR A 336 -2.62 -18.32 -2.25
CA THR A 336 -3.68 -17.30 -2.26
C THR A 336 -5.05 -17.84 -1.85
N LEU A 337 -5.26 -19.17 -1.94
CA LEU A 337 -6.56 -19.82 -1.68
C LEU A 337 -7.13 -19.51 -0.30
N ARG A 338 -6.31 -19.58 0.75
CA ARG A 338 -6.76 -19.27 2.13
C ARG A 338 -7.31 -17.86 2.27
N THR A 339 -6.91 -16.94 1.39
CA THR A 339 -7.35 -15.54 1.44
C THR A 339 -8.63 -15.30 0.65
N ILE A 340 -8.70 -15.83 -0.60
CA ILE A 340 -9.77 -15.47 -1.54
C ILE A 340 -10.74 -16.62 -1.86
N GLY A 341 -10.37 -17.86 -1.55
CA GLY A 341 -11.13 -19.08 -1.88
C GLY A 341 -11.68 -19.83 -0.67
N GLU A 342 -11.14 -19.60 0.54
CA GLU A 342 -11.45 -20.39 1.73
C GLU A 342 -11.96 -19.53 2.90
N PRO A 343 -12.94 -20.04 3.70
CA PRO A 343 -13.78 -21.21 3.44
C PRO A 343 -14.72 -20.99 2.25
N ALA A 344 -14.89 -21.98 1.38
CA ALA A 344 -15.60 -21.84 0.10
C ALA A 344 -17.04 -21.29 0.25
N GLU A 345 -17.78 -21.76 1.25
CA GLU A 345 -19.16 -21.29 1.50
C GLU A 345 -19.23 -19.80 1.85
N LEU A 346 -18.30 -19.31 2.70
CA LEU A 346 -18.22 -17.89 3.05
C LEU A 346 -17.78 -17.03 1.88
N LYS A 347 -16.90 -17.55 1.02
CA LYS A 347 -16.45 -16.82 -0.18
C LYS A 347 -17.53 -16.76 -1.25
N ALA A 348 -18.31 -17.81 -1.43
CA ALA A 348 -19.46 -17.80 -2.33
C ALA A 348 -20.62 -16.92 -1.82
N ASN A 349 -20.72 -16.73 -0.49
CA ASN A 349 -21.82 -16.02 0.16
C ASN A 349 -21.31 -15.07 1.25
N PRO A 350 -20.58 -14.00 0.87
CA PRO A 350 -19.99 -13.09 1.85
C PRO A 350 -21.08 -12.38 2.67
N PRO A 351 -20.88 -12.19 4.01
CA PRO A 351 -21.88 -11.60 4.90
C PRO A 351 -22.08 -10.09 4.69
N ASN A 352 -21.07 -9.41 4.16
CA ASN A 352 -21.05 -7.96 3.96
C ASN A 352 -20.07 -7.58 2.83
N GLY A 353 -20.08 -6.30 2.45
CA GLY A 353 -19.23 -5.77 1.39
C GLY A 353 -17.73 -5.91 1.66
N TYR A 354 -17.30 -5.73 2.91
CA TYR A 354 -15.89 -5.92 3.26
C TYR A 354 -15.43 -7.38 3.02
N ALA A 355 -16.22 -8.37 3.44
CA ALA A 355 -15.92 -9.77 3.17
C ALA A 355 -15.98 -10.11 1.67
N ALA A 356 -16.87 -9.44 0.92
CA ALA A 356 -16.99 -9.58 -0.53
C ALA A 356 -15.72 -9.13 -1.27
N ALA A 357 -15.05 -8.07 -0.80
CA ALA A 357 -13.79 -7.58 -1.35
C ALA A 357 -12.62 -8.58 -1.18
N PHE A 358 -12.75 -9.60 -0.35
CA PHE A 358 -11.78 -10.69 -0.15
C PHE A 358 -12.27 -12.03 -0.71
N SER A 359 -13.24 -12.01 -1.63
CA SER A 359 -13.83 -13.21 -2.23
C SER A 359 -13.54 -13.29 -3.72
N GLY A 360 -12.77 -14.28 -4.16
CA GLY A 360 -12.57 -14.61 -5.57
C GLY A 360 -13.88 -14.90 -6.31
N PRO A 361 -14.76 -15.79 -5.79
CA PRO A 361 -16.08 -16.04 -6.37
C PRO A 361 -16.94 -14.80 -6.55
N TYR A 362 -17.03 -13.95 -5.53
CA TYR A 362 -17.85 -12.75 -5.59
C TYR A 362 -17.30 -11.71 -6.57
N THR A 363 -15.97 -11.49 -6.59
CA THR A 363 -15.36 -10.48 -7.47
C THR A 363 -15.46 -10.88 -8.94
N VAL A 364 -15.36 -12.18 -9.27
CA VAL A 364 -15.64 -12.69 -10.62
C VAL A 364 -17.10 -12.45 -10.98
N ALA A 365 -18.06 -12.73 -10.08
CA ALA A 365 -19.48 -12.49 -10.32
C ALA A 365 -19.77 -10.99 -10.52
N ALA A 366 -19.19 -10.11 -9.70
CA ALA A 366 -19.33 -8.66 -9.84
C ALA A 366 -18.84 -8.17 -11.23
N ALA A 367 -17.67 -8.63 -11.66
CA ALA A 367 -17.10 -8.26 -12.96
C ALA A 367 -17.95 -8.73 -14.15
N LEU A 368 -18.52 -9.96 -14.08
CA LEU A 368 -19.37 -10.50 -15.15
C LEU A 368 -20.72 -9.79 -15.22
N LEU A 369 -21.37 -9.52 -14.08
CA LEU A 369 -22.65 -8.81 -14.02
C LEU A 369 -22.55 -7.34 -14.45
N GLY A 370 -21.37 -6.77 -14.37
CA GLY A 370 -21.08 -5.40 -14.71
C GLY A 370 -20.80 -4.60 -13.43
N GLY A 371 -19.58 -4.15 -13.32
CA GLY A 371 -19.11 -3.32 -12.23
C GLY A 371 -18.77 -1.92 -12.68
N GLY A 372 -18.61 -1.02 -11.73
CA GLY A 372 -18.18 0.35 -11.96
C GLY A 372 -16.68 0.50 -12.21
N GLY A 373 -16.22 1.72 -12.35
CA GLY A 373 -14.81 2.06 -12.44
C GLY A 373 -14.10 1.40 -13.63
N LEU A 374 -12.97 0.77 -13.35
CA LEU A 374 -12.18 0.04 -14.35
C LEU A 374 -12.65 -1.41 -14.52
N GLY A 375 -13.73 -1.84 -13.89
CA GLY A 375 -14.30 -3.19 -13.98
C GLY A 375 -15.11 -3.61 -12.76
N VAL A 376 -14.67 -3.24 -11.56
CA VAL A 376 -15.42 -3.23 -10.31
C VAL A 376 -15.05 -1.97 -9.53
N TRP A 377 -16.00 -1.44 -8.76
CA TRP A 377 -15.82 -0.21 -7.98
C TRP A 377 -16.37 -0.37 -6.57
N PHE A 378 -16.26 0.65 -5.73
CA PHE A 378 -16.69 0.60 -4.34
C PHE A 378 -18.15 0.21 -4.17
N ASP A 379 -19.03 0.67 -5.06
CA ASP A 379 -20.46 0.33 -5.02
C ASP A 379 -20.70 -1.18 -5.18
N ASP A 380 -19.81 -1.89 -5.90
CA ASP A 380 -19.89 -3.34 -6.04
C ASP A 380 -19.65 -4.11 -4.72
N PHE A 381 -19.05 -3.45 -3.73
CA PHE A 381 -18.76 -3.97 -2.40
C PHE A 381 -19.63 -3.36 -1.29
N ASP A 382 -20.77 -2.79 -1.66
CA ASP A 382 -21.79 -2.36 -0.73
C ASP A 382 -22.48 -3.58 -0.07
N ASP A 383 -22.95 -3.42 1.17
CA ASP A 383 -23.59 -4.49 1.94
C ASP A 383 -24.89 -5.00 1.29
N ALA A 384 -25.61 -4.14 0.56
CA ALA A 384 -26.81 -4.54 -0.16
C ALA A 384 -26.47 -5.41 -1.36
N LEU A 385 -25.47 -5.01 -2.16
CA LEU A 385 -25.01 -5.79 -3.32
C LEU A 385 -24.26 -7.07 -2.89
N ALA A 386 -23.57 -7.08 -1.77
CA ALA A 386 -23.01 -8.33 -1.20
C ALA A 386 -24.10 -9.36 -0.85
N ARG A 387 -25.33 -8.91 -0.64
CA ARG A 387 -26.50 -9.78 -0.35
C ARG A 387 -27.42 -9.97 -1.55
N ASP A 388 -27.11 -9.35 -2.69
CA ASP A 388 -27.92 -9.45 -3.90
C ASP A 388 -28.04 -10.92 -4.36
N PRO A 389 -29.28 -11.42 -4.58
CA PRO A 389 -29.50 -12.83 -4.94
C PRO A 389 -28.84 -13.23 -6.27
N ALA A 390 -28.79 -12.34 -7.26
CA ALA A 390 -28.21 -12.66 -8.57
C ALA A 390 -26.68 -12.76 -8.48
N ARG A 391 -26.04 -11.84 -7.73
CA ARG A 391 -24.58 -11.89 -7.47
C ARG A 391 -24.21 -13.16 -6.70
N ARG A 392 -24.96 -13.50 -5.66
CA ARG A 392 -24.74 -14.72 -4.86
C ARG A 392 -24.95 -15.99 -5.68
N ALA A 393 -26.01 -16.04 -6.47
CA ALA A 393 -26.27 -17.19 -7.34
C ALA A 393 -25.15 -17.41 -8.35
N LEU A 394 -24.56 -16.34 -8.89
CA LEU A 394 -23.42 -16.45 -9.81
C LEU A 394 -22.13 -16.79 -9.04
N ALA A 395 -21.86 -16.16 -7.91
CA ALA A 395 -20.69 -16.44 -7.06
C ALA A 395 -20.67 -17.91 -6.60
N ALA A 396 -21.83 -18.49 -6.28
CA ALA A 396 -21.96 -19.90 -5.90
C ALA A 396 -21.58 -20.89 -7.02
N LYS A 397 -21.55 -20.44 -8.30
CA LYS A 397 -21.10 -21.24 -9.43
C LYS A 397 -19.58 -21.18 -9.64
N VAL A 398 -18.88 -20.29 -8.95
CA VAL A 398 -17.43 -20.07 -9.10
C VAL A 398 -16.69 -20.77 -7.98
N ARG A 399 -15.81 -21.70 -8.31
CA ARG A 399 -14.96 -22.41 -7.35
C ARG A 399 -13.51 -21.99 -7.51
N CYS A 400 -12.86 -21.54 -6.42
CA CYS A 400 -11.40 -21.32 -6.41
C CYS A 400 -10.67 -22.64 -6.26
N VAL A 401 -9.64 -22.87 -7.07
CA VAL A 401 -8.82 -24.09 -7.03
C VAL A 401 -7.33 -23.74 -7.25
N ALA A 402 -6.44 -24.54 -6.65
CA ALA A 402 -5.01 -24.43 -6.91
C ALA A 402 -4.67 -24.83 -8.34
N ASP A 403 -3.67 -24.16 -8.91
CA ASP A 403 -3.20 -24.46 -10.26
C ASP A 403 -1.67 -24.40 -10.32
N PRO A 404 -0.99 -25.46 -10.80
CA PRO A 404 0.48 -25.50 -10.88
C PRO A 404 1.10 -24.45 -11.79
N TRP A 405 0.38 -24.00 -12.84
CA TRP A 405 0.84 -22.91 -13.71
C TRP A 405 0.85 -21.58 -12.97
N CYS A 406 -0.14 -21.37 -12.09
CA CYS A 406 -0.18 -20.21 -11.21
C CYS A 406 0.90 -20.28 -10.13
N ASP A 407 1.10 -21.44 -9.50
CA ASP A 407 2.14 -21.65 -8.49
C ASP A 407 3.55 -21.37 -9.02
N ALA A 408 3.83 -21.79 -10.26
CA ALA A 408 5.13 -21.56 -10.90
C ALA A 408 5.46 -20.08 -11.18
N ARG A 409 4.46 -19.19 -11.14
CA ARG A 409 4.60 -17.75 -11.44
C ARG A 409 4.51 -16.85 -10.24
N PHE A 410 3.79 -17.29 -9.22
CA PHE A 410 3.68 -16.56 -7.97
C PHE A 410 4.97 -16.74 -7.14
N PRO A 411 5.49 -15.74 -6.43
CA PRO A 411 4.93 -14.39 -6.23
C PRO A 411 5.37 -13.32 -7.24
N HIS A 412 6.20 -13.66 -8.22
CA HIS A 412 6.75 -12.68 -9.18
C HIS A 412 5.66 -12.07 -10.07
N PHE A 413 4.61 -12.84 -10.34
CA PHE A 413 3.40 -12.41 -11.02
C PHE A 413 2.18 -12.70 -10.15
N LEU A 414 1.06 -12.07 -10.49
CA LEU A 414 -0.27 -12.37 -9.93
C LEU A 414 -1.12 -13.07 -10.99
N PRO A 415 -0.99 -14.40 -11.13
CA PRO A 415 -1.67 -15.15 -12.17
C PRO A 415 -3.06 -15.63 -11.75
N ALA A 416 -3.95 -15.79 -12.72
CA ALA A 416 -5.15 -16.61 -12.60
C ALA A 416 -5.58 -17.16 -13.97
N VAL A 417 -6.33 -18.27 -13.94
CA VAL A 417 -7.06 -18.79 -15.10
C VAL A 417 -8.53 -18.90 -14.70
N LEU A 418 -9.40 -18.22 -15.44
CA LEU A 418 -10.84 -18.38 -15.29
C LEU A 418 -11.37 -19.29 -16.42
N ARG A 419 -11.83 -20.47 -16.03
CA ARG A 419 -12.47 -21.44 -16.91
C ARG A 419 -13.97 -21.44 -16.66
N VAL A 420 -14.77 -21.21 -17.69
CA VAL A 420 -16.23 -21.11 -17.58
C VAL A 420 -16.90 -22.10 -18.54
N GLU A 421 -17.84 -22.86 -18.01
CA GLU A 421 -18.74 -23.72 -18.79
C GLU A 421 -20.05 -22.96 -19.06
N LEU A 422 -20.45 -22.89 -20.33
CA LEU A 422 -21.61 -22.15 -20.78
C LEU A 422 -22.82 -23.09 -21.02
N ARG A 423 -24.03 -22.54 -21.03
CA ARG A 423 -25.28 -23.28 -21.27
C ARG A 423 -25.35 -24.01 -22.56
N ASP A 424 -24.65 -23.55 -23.58
CA ASP A 424 -24.55 -24.21 -24.92
C ASP A 424 -23.53 -25.37 -24.94
N GLY A 425 -22.93 -25.70 -23.78
CA GLY A 425 -21.91 -26.71 -23.62
C GLY A 425 -20.50 -26.27 -24.02
N GLN A 426 -20.32 -25.04 -24.49
CA GLN A 426 -18.97 -24.51 -24.73
C GLN A 426 -18.21 -24.22 -23.46
N VAL A 427 -16.89 -24.40 -23.53
CA VAL A 427 -15.96 -23.98 -22.46
C VAL A 427 -15.16 -22.81 -22.97
N ARG A 428 -15.06 -21.77 -22.14
CA ARG A 428 -14.23 -20.59 -22.38
C ARG A 428 -13.19 -20.46 -21.29
N GLU A 429 -11.98 -20.04 -21.65
CA GLU A 429 -10.90 -19.78 -20.71
C GLU A 429 -10.26 -18.44 -20.97
N ALA A 430 -9.92 -17.74 -19.89
CA ALA A 430 -9.06 -16.55 -19.90
C ALA A 430 -7.86 -16.78 -19.00
N TRP A 431 -6.68 -16.57 -19.54
CA TRP A 431 -5.40 -16.74 -18.87
C TRP A 431 -4.78 -15.38 -18.60
N ILE A 432 -4.60 -15.06 -17.33
CA ILE A 432 -3.98 -13.82 -16.87
C ILE A 432 -2.68 -14.19 -16.18
N GLU A 433 -1.56 -13.89 -16.78
CA GLU A 433 -0.25 -14.09 -16.17
C GLU A 433 0.01 -13.03 -15.10
N SER A 434 -0.37 -11.79 -15.41
CA SER A 434 -0.19 -10.64 -14.51
C SER A 434 -1.41 -9.74 -14.56
N SER A 435 -1.94 -9.40 -13.40
CA SER A 435 -3.10 -8.52 -13.31
C SER A 435 -2.78 -7.09 -13.75
N LYS A 436 -3.81 -6.36 -14.19
CA LYS A 436 -3.72 -4.93 -14.48
C LYS A 436 -3.21 -4.17 -13.25
N GLY A 437 -2.39 -3.15 -13.47
CA GLY A 437 -1.77 -2.33 -12.43
C GLY A 437 -0.41 -2.83 -11.95
N THR A 438 0.03 -4.04 -12.35
CA THR A 438 1.35 -4.58 -12.01
C THR A 438 2.45 -4.02 -12.93
N ASN A 439 3.72 -4.26 -12.59
CA ASN A 439 4.87 -3.76 -13.36
C ASN A 439 4.91 -4.25 -14.80
N SER A 440 4.48 -5.49 -15.06
CA SER A 440 4.42 -6.06 -16.40
C SER A 440 3.17 -5.62 -17.19
N ARG A 441 2.17 -5.06 -16.50
CA ARG A 441 0.91 -4.57 -17.06
C ARG A 441 0.43 -3.33 -16.30
N PRO A 442 1.19 -2.22 -16.34
CA PRO A 442 0.88 -1.02 -15.56
C PRO A 442 -0.43 -0.38 -16.01
N LEU A 443 -1.03 0.41 -15.12
CA LEU A 443 -2.10 1.31 -15.52
C LEU A 443 -1.53 2.34 -16.50
N THR A 444 -2.25 2.56 -17.58
CA THR A 444 -1.97 3.69 -18.46
C THR A 444 -2.25 5.00 -17.74
N GLU A 445 -1.67 6.09 -18.21
CA GLU A 445 -1.95 7.43 -17.68
C GLU A 445 -3.45 7.76 -17.70
N GLN A 446 -4.16 7.33 -18.74
CA GLN A 446 -5.60 7.51 -18.86
C GLN A 446 -6.37 6.71 -17.80
N GLU A 447 -5.98 5.46 -17.52
CA GLU A 447 -6.61 4.62 -16.51
C GLU A 447 -6.35 5.15 -15.09
N LEU A 448 -5.12 5.60 -14.80
CA LEU A 448 -4.80 6.23 -13.51
C LEU A 448 -5.57 7.54 -13.32
N THR A 449 -5.66 8.34 -14.39
CA THR A 449 -6.50 9.55 -14.39
C THR A 449 -7.97 9.22 -14.16
N ALA A 450 -8.51 8.19 -14.83
CA ALA A 450 -9.88 7.76 -14.65
C ALA A 450 -10.14 7.28 -13.21
N LYS A 451 -9.23 6.48 -12.64
CA LYS A 451 -9.28 6.07 -11.24
C LYS A 451 -9.38 7.28 -10.31
N PHE A 452 -8.48 8.25 -10.48
CA PHE A 452 -8.48 9.47 -9.67
C PHE A 452 -9.75 10.30 -9.83
N VAL A 453 -10.16 10.56 -11.07
CA VAL A 453 -11.35 11.40 -11.35
C VAL A 453 -12.61 10.75 -10.77
N LEU A 454 -12.79 9.44 -10.92
CA LEU A 454 -13.89 8.70 -10.31
C LEU A 454 -13.88 8.83 -8.77
N ALA A 455 -12.69 8.70 -8.17
CA ALA A 455 -12.50 8.83 -6.73
C ALA A 455 -12.80 10.25 -6.24
N ALA A 456 -12.20 11.24 -6.87
CA ALA A 456 -12.25 12.63 -6.42
C ALA A 456 -13.59 13.34 -6.75
N SER A 457 -14.21 13.02 -7.90
CA SER A 457 -15.41 13.70 -8.35
C SER A 457 -16.63 13.43 -7.47
N SER A 458 -16.68 12.27 -6.79
CA SER A 458 -17.74 11.96 -5.84
C SER A 458 -17.73 12.89 -4.61
N ALA A 459 -16.55 13.38 -4.22
CA ALA A 459 -16.36 14.26 -3.07
C ALA A 459 -16.27 15.74 -3.44
N LEU A 460 -15.66 16.07 -4.59
CA LEU A 460 -15.32 17.45 -4.97
C LEU A 460 -16.17 18.00 -6.14
N GLY A 461 -16.90 17.15 -6.86
CA GLY A 461 -17.43 17.45 -8.18
C GLY A 461 -16.36 17.40 -9.29
N MET A 462 -16.82 17.29 -10.54
CA MET A 462 -15.95 17.03 -11.70
C MET A 462 -14.94 18.15 -11.95
N GLU A 463 -15.36 19.41 -11.92
CA GLU A 463 -14.49 20.55 -12.21
C GLU A 463 -13.31 20.65 -11.24
N ARG A 464 -13.60 20.53 -9.93
CA ARG A 464 -12.58 20.61 -8.87
C ARG A 464 -11.67 19.38 -8.89
N ALA A 465 -12.19 18.19 -9.21
CA ALA A 465 -11.39 16.99 -9.38
C ALA A 465 -10.38 17.11 -10.54
N LEU A 466 -10.80 17.68 -11.67
CA LEU A 466 -9.90 17.93 -12.80
C LEU A 466 -8.84 18.98 -12.46
N ALA A 467 -9.23 20.07 -11.79
CA ALA A 467 -8.27 21.10 -11.34
C ALA A 467 -7.24 20.52 -10.36
N LEU A 468 -7.68 19.65 -9.44
CA LEU A 468 -6.79 18.97 -8.49
C LEU A 468 -5.82 18.01 -9.19
N ARG A 469 -6.28 17.24 -10.18
CA ARG A 469 -5.41 16.39 -11.01
C ARG A 469 -4.28 17.23 -11.64
N ASP A 470 -4.63 18.36 -12.25
CA ASP A 470 -3.67 19.21 -12.95
C ASP A 470 -2.69 19.87 -11.96
N ALA A 471 -3.18 20.30 -10.80
CA ALA A 471 -2.35 20.83 -9.72
C ALA A 471 -1.35 19.78 -9.19
N VAL A 472 -1.76 18.52 -9.01
CA VAL A 472 -0.83 17.44 -8.60
C VAL A 472 0.24 17.18 -9.67
N ARG A 473 -0.15 17.14 -10.94
CA ARG A 473 0.81 16.93 -12.04
C ARG A 473 1.83 18.03 -12.16
N SER A 474 1.41 19.28 -11.98
CA SER A 474 2.30 20.46 -12.07
C SER A 474 3.35 20.52 -10.94
N LEU A 475 3.22 19.70 -9.88
CA LEU A 475 4.27 19.58 -8.86
C LEU A 475 5.61 19.10 -9.43
N ALA A 476 5.60 18.29 -10.50
CA ALA A 476 6.82 17.86 -11.18
C ALA A 476 7.56 19.02 -11.85
N ASP A 477 6.84 20.08 -12.22
CA ASP A 477 7.34 21.34 -12.75
C ASP A 477 7.56 22.41 -11.67
N ASP A 478 7.69 21.96 -10.41
CA ASP A 478 7.94 22.80 -9.22
C ASP A 478 6.83 23.79 -8.85
N ALA A 479 5.56 23.47 -9.17
CA ALA A 479 4.42 24.30 -8.80
C ALA A 479 4.24 24.38 -7.27
N PRO A 480 3.67 25.48 -6.74
CA PRO A 480 3.43 25.67 -5.31
C PRO A 480 2.34 24.73 -4.76
N LEU A 481 2.49 24.34 -3.49
CA LEU A 481 1.59 23.38 -2.80
C LEU A 481 0.26 23.99 -2.34
N ASP A 482 0.15 25.30 -2.25
CA ASP A 482 -1.03 25.99 -1.71
C ASP A 482 -2.31 25.66 -2.51
N VAL A 483 -2.17 25.50 -3.82
CA VAL A 483 -3.28 25.14 -4.72
C VAL A 483 -3.84 23.76 -4.36
N LEU A 484 -2.96 22.80 -4.06
CA LEU A 484 -3.37 21.46 -3.67
C LEU A 484 -4.15 21.47 -2.34
N ALA A 485 -3.64 22.21 -1.35
CA ALA A 485 -4.30 22.35 -0.06
C ALA A 485 -5.70 23.01 -0.21
N ALA A 486 -5.81 24.07 -1.04
CA ALA A 486 -7.07 24.73 -1.29
C ALA A 486 -8.09 23.83 -2.01
N LEU A 487 -7.64 23.04 -2.97
CA LEU A 487 -8.50 22.13 -3.74
C LEU A 487 -8.96 20.91 -2.94
N THR A 488 -8.23 20.49 -1.92
CA THR A 488 -8.58 19.35 -1.06
C THR A 488 -9.34 19.72 0.21
N SER A 489 -9.44 21.03 0.56
CA SER A 489 -10.13 21.49 1.77
C SER A 489 -11.65 21.53 1.59
N GLY A 490 -12.41 21.24 2.67
CA GLY A 490 -13.85 21.46 2.76
C GLY A 490 -14.67 20.71 1.71
N ILE A 491 -14.84 19.42 1.90
CA ILE A 491 -15.85 18.63 1.18
C ILE A 491 -17.21 19.02 1.77
N GLU A 492 -18.14 19.49 0.93
CA GLU A 492 -19.54 19.56 1.32
C GLU A 492 -20.03 18.13 1.44
N GLY A 493 -20.37 17.70 2.67
CA GLY A 493 -20.72 16.31 2.97
C GLY A 493 -21.80 15.80 2.02
N GLY A 494 -21.40 15.00 1.07
CA GLY A 494 -22.27 14.21 0.23
C GLY A 494 -22.48 12.87 0.90
N HIS A 495 -23.61 12.71 1.57
CA HIS A 495 -24.02 11.41 2.08
C HIS A 495 -23.98 10.38 0.94
N ARG A 496 -23.17 9.35 1.07
CA ARG A 496 -23.46 8.07 0.40
C ARG A 496 -24.79 7.57 0.99
N SER A 497 -25.89 7.78 0.24
CA SER A 497 -27.21 7.24 0.54
C SER A 497 -27.25 5.74 0.35
#